data_a14149142432ed245ab611da511d4b4e
#
_entry.id   a14149142432ed245ab611da511d4b4e
#
_cell.length_a   1.000
_cell.length_b   1.000
_cell.length_c   1.000
_cell.angle_alpha   90.00
_cell.angle_beta   90.00
_cell.angle_gamma   90.00
#
_symmetry.space_group_name_H-M   'P 1'
#
loop_
_entity.id
_entity.type
_entity.pdbx_description
1 polymer ?
#
loop_
_entity_poly.entity_id
_entity_poly.type
_entity_poly.pdbx_seq_one_letter_code
_entity_poly.pdbx_strand_id
1 'polypeptide(L)'
;MTSLILVAIAATLIAFLLAAAETALQRMSRSRMEQLVEERRAGSQALSRIVNDPSPYLAVAAFGRVTAEALTAVAVAVAVDTQTDSHWQTTLIAVAIMVLISFVLVGVSPRTLGRQHVDTVSLLAAPIVTMLRLVLGPFAKLLVVFGNAVTPGRGYAEGPFASEAELRDLVDLAGETSVIEAGEQEMIHSIFELGDTVAREVMVPRPDMVTTHRDKTLRQAMSLFLRSGFS
;
A
#
# COMPACT_ATOMS: atom_id res chain seq x y z
N MET A 1 23.33 14.62 31.76
CA MET A 1 23.86 14.09 30.49
C MET A 1 23.50 12.63 30.24
N THR A 2 23.87 11.70 31.07
CA THR A 2 23.58 10.26 30.88
C THR A 2 22.09 9.97 30.67
N SER A 3 21.21 10.64 31.38
CA SER A 3 19.75 10.47 31.22
C SER A 3 19.24 10.94 29.86
N LEU A 4 19.73 12.04 29.30
CA LEU A 4 19.36 12.56 27.99
C LEU A 4 19.82 11.61 26.86
N ILE A 5 21.03 11.09 26.98
CA ILE A 5 21.55 10.10 26.02
C ILE A 5 20.74 8.81 26.07
N LEU A 6 20.38 8.33 27.27
CA LEU A 6 19.53 7.15 27.41
C LEU A 6 18.14 7.38 26.82
N VAL A 7 17.53 8.54 27.01
CA VAL A 7 16.26 8.92 26.38
C VAL A 7 16.39 8.95 24.86
N ALA A 8 17.45 9.55 24.33
CA ALA A 8 17.69 9.60 22.89
C ALA A 8 17.83 8.18 22.29
N ILE A 9 18.61 7.31 22.93
CA ILE A 9 18.79 5.91 22.49
C ILE A 9 17.46 5.16 22.55
N ALA A 10 16.71 5.26 23.64
CA ALA A 10 15.43 4.58 23.78
C ALA A 10 14.40 5.07 22.74
N ALA A 11 14.32 6.39 22.53
CA ALA A 11 13.43 6.98 21.52
C ALA A 11 13.83 6.57 20.10
N THR A 12 15.12 6.56 19.78
CA THR A 12 15.63 6.07 18.49
C THR A 12 15.27 4.59 18.25
N LEU A 13 15.40 3.76 19.28
CA LEU A 13 15.04 2.34 19.20
C LEU A 13 13.53 2.17 18.96
N ILE A 14 12.69 2.94 19.63
CA ILE A 14 11.23 2.95 19.40
C ILE A 14 10.91 3.40 17.97
N ALA A 15 11.54 4.46 17.49
CA ALA A 15 11.36 4.93 16.11
C ALA A 15 11.78 3.86 15.10
N PHE A 16 12.90 3.19 15.31
CA PHE A 16 13.39 2.07 14.51
C PHE A 16 12.37 0.93 14.44
N LEU A 17 11.87 0.47 15.58
CA LEU A 17 10.90 -0.62 15.65
C LEU A 17 9.57 -0.28 14.97
N LEU A 18 9.09 0.95 15.15
CA LEU A 18 7.86 1.42 14.51
C LEU A 18 8.04 1.59 13.01
N ALA A 19 9.19 2.03 12.50
CA ALA A 19 9.49 2.11 11.08
C ALA A 19 9.55 0.72 10.43
N ALA A 20 10.14 -0.26 11.11
CA ALA A 20 10.16 -1.65 10.65
C ALA A 20 8.74 -2.24 10.64
N ALA A 21 7.96 -2.01 11.69
CA ALA A 21 6.57 -2.44 11.80
C ALA A 21 5.70 -1.86 10.67
N GLU A 22 5.78 -0.54 10.44
CA GLU A 22 5.06 0.15 9.36
C GLU A 22 5.35 -0.49 8.00
N THR A 23 6.63 -0.72 7.69
CA THR A 23 7.05 -1.32 6.42
C THR A 23 6.59 -2.77 6.27
N ALA A 24 6.66 -3.58 7.33
CA ALA A 24 6.23 -4.96 7.29
C ALA A 24 4.71 -5.10 7.17
N LEU A 25 3.95 -4.30 7.94
CA LEU A 25 2.48 -4.31 7.90
C LEU A 25 1.93 -3.84 6.54
N GLN A 26 2.55 -2.85 5.89
CA GLN A 26 2.17 -2.39 4.54
C GLN A 26 2.38 -3.46 3.47
N ARG A 27 3.34 -4.39 3.68
CA ARG A 27 3.67 -5.45 2.72
C ARG A 27 2.96 -6.78 3.00
N MET A 28 2.26 -6.89 4.12
CA MET A 28 1.55 -8.11 4.48
C MET A 28 0.34 -8.32 3.57
N SER A 29 0.33 -9.42 2.82
CA SER A 29 -0.81 -9.79 1.98
C SER A 29 -1.91 -10.49 2.80
N ARG A 30 -3.16 -10.41 2.32
CA ARG A 30 -4.29 -11.11 2.96
C ARG A 30 -4.11 -12.61 2.96
N SER A 31 -3.68 -13.19 1.84
CA SER A 31 -3.46 -14.63 1.73
C SER A 31 -2.39 -15.14 2.71
N ARG A 32 -1.30 -14.38 2.87
CA ARG A 32 -0.26 -14.75 3.83
C ARG A 32 -0.73 -14.62 5.28
N MET A 33 -1.48 -13.59 5.59
CA MET A 33 -2.10 -13.40 6.91
C MET A 33 -3.03 -14.57 7.26
N GLU A 34 -3.89 -15.02 6.32
CA GLU A 34 -4.80 -16.15 6.52
C GLU A 34 -4.03 -17.44 6.86
N GLN A 35 -2.94 -17.73 6.15
CA GLN A 35 -2.06 -18.86 6.46
C GLN A 35 -1.49 -18.78 7.88
N LEU A 36 -1.01 -17.59 8.30
CA LEU A 36 -0.46 -17.39 9.65
C LEU A 36 -1.53 -17.55 10.76
N VAL A 37 -2.80 -17.24 10.43
CA VAL A 37 -3.94 -17.47 11.33
C VAL A 37 -4.25 -18.97 11.44
N GLU A 38 -4.26 -19.70 10.32
CA GLU A 38 -4.45 -21.16 10.29
C GLU A 38 -3.33 -21.89 11.05
N GLU A 39 -2.09 -21.44 10.92
CA GLU A 39 -0.93 -21.92 11.67
C GLU A 39 -0.99 -21.57 13.18
N ARG A 40 -1.98 -20.81 13.62
CA ARG A 40 -2.13 -20.31 15.01
C ARG A 40 -0.90 -19.62 15.58
N ARG A 41 -0.18 -18.87 14.74
CA ARG A 41 1.01 -18.12 15.16
C ARG A 41 0.64 -17.04 16.17
N ALA A 42 1.51 -16.86 17.16
CA ALA A 42 1.32 -15.79 18.15
C ALA A 42 1.25 -14.41 17.47
N GLY A 43 0.24 -13.60 17.81
CA GLY A 43 0.02 -12.29 17.20
C GLY A 43 -0.84 -12.29 15.94
N SER A 44 -1.16 -13.46 15.34
CA SER A 44 -1.92 -13.55 14.08
C SER A 44 -3.33 -12.94 14.17
N GLN A 45 -4.01 -13.06 15.33
CA GLN A 45 -5.33 -12.44 15.53
C GLN A 45 -5.27 -10.90 15.54
N ALA A 46 -4.20 -10.32 16.12
CA ALA A 46 -3.98 -8.87 16.07
C ALA A 46 -3.63 -8.44 14.65
N LEU A 47 -2.80 -9.23 13.95
CA LEU A 47 -2.42 -9.00 12.56
C LEU A 47 -3.64 -9.03 11.62
N SER A 48 -4.56 -9.98 11.81
CA SER A 48 -5.80 -10.06 11.02
C SER A 48 -6.65 -8.78 11.14
N ARG A 49 -6.76 -8.19 12.33
CA ARG A 49 -7.47 -6.91 12.51
C ARG A 49 -6.81 -5.76 11.74
N ILE A 50 -5.48 -5.75 11.71
CA ILE A 50 -4.70 -4.71 11.01
C ILE A 50 -4.83 -4.86 9.50
N VAL A 51 -4.69 -6.06 8.96
CA VAL A 51 -4.75 -6.31 7.50
C VAL A 51 -6.15 -6.03 6.93
N ASN A 52 -7.21 -6.24 7.72
CA ASN A 52 -8.58 -5.94 7.29
C ASN A 52 -8.90 -4.44 7.26
N ASP A 53 -8.29 -3.63 8.14
CA ASP A 53 -8.45 -2.18 8.20
C ASP A 53 -7.10 -1.53 8.56
N PRO A 54 -6.14 -1.44 7.60
CA PRO A 54 -4.77 -1.04 7.89
C PRO A 54 -4.61 0.43 8.24
N SER A 55 -5.45 1.30 7.67
CA SER A 55 -5.29 2.76 7.72
C SER A 55 -5.13 3.32 9.14
N PRO A 56 -6.02 3.01 10.12
CA PRO A 56 -5.89 3.59 11.45
C PRO A 56 -4.69 3.04 12.25
N TYR A 57 -4.23 1.84 11.96
CA TYR A 57 -3.06 1.25 12.63
C TYR A 57 -1.75 1.82 12.08
N LEU A 58 -1.66 1.97 10.76
CA LEU A 58 -0.51 2.59 10.11
C LEU A 58 -0.38 4.07 10.50
N ALA A 59 -1.49 4.81 10.59
CA ALA A 59 -1.49 6.19 11.05
C ALA A 59 -0.94 6.33 12.48
N VAL A 60 -1.33 5.43 13.38
CA VAL A 60 -0.82 5.41 14.76
C VAL A 60 0.65 5.02 14.82
N ALA A 61 1.09 4.05 14.03
CA ALA A 61 2.50 3.65 13.94
C ALA A 61 3.37 4.81 13.43
N ALA A 62 2.92 5.49 12.36
CA ALA A 62 3.59 6.65 11.80
C ALA A 62 3.65 7.82 12.80
N PHE A 63 2.55 8.11 13.49
CA PHE A 63 2.52 9.14 14.53
C PHE A 63 3.47 8.83 15.69
N GLY A 64 3.47 7.58 16.18
CA GLY A 64 4.39 7.15 17.23
C GLY A 64 5.85 7.26 16.80
N ARG A 65 6.17 6.88 15.57
CA ARG A 65 7.50 7.02 14.97
C ARG A 65 7.94 8.47 14.91
N VAL A 66 7.12 9.37 14.37
CA VAL A 66 7.43 10.80 14.27
C VAL A 66 7.62 11.41 15.66
N THR A 67 6.79 11.03 16.64
CA THR A 67 6.91 11.49 18.03
C THR A 67 8.24 11.04 18.65
N ALA A 68 8.63 9.79 18.42
CA ALA A 68 9.90 9.24 18.90
C ALA A 68 11.11 9.93 18.22
N GLU A 69 11.04 10.18 16.91
CA GLU A 69 12.07 10.96 16.19
C GLU A 69 12.20 12.39 16.75
N ALA A 70 11.08 13.07 16.97
CA ALA A 70 11.08 14.41 17.54
C ALA A 70 11.68 14.42 18.95
N LEU A 71 11.34 13.43 19.78
CA LEU A 71 11.93 13.27 21.11
C LEU A 71 13.46 13.04 21.03
N THR A 72 13.90 12.20 20.08
CA THR A 72 15.33 11.98 19.83
C THR A 72 16.03 13.30 19.45
N ALA A 73 15.42 14.07 18.54
CA ALA A 73 15.99 15.33 18.06
C ALA A 73 16.18 16.35 19.21
N VAL A 74 15.15 16.49 20.04
CA VAL A 74 15.21 17.39 21.20
C VAL A 74 16.25 16.90 22.21
N ALA A 75 16.28 15.60 22.51
CA ALA A 75 17.24 15.04 23.47
C ALA A 75 18.69 15.19 22.97
N VAL A 76 18.96 14.98 21.68
CA VAL A 76 20.28 15.20 21.07
C VAL A 76 20.65 16.68 21.10
N ALA A 77 19.74 17.58 20.70
CA ALA A 77 20.01 19.01 20.70
C ALA A 77 20.39 19.51 22.12
N VAL A 78 19.61 19.13 23.13
CA VAL A 78 19.89 19.49 24.53
C VAL A 78 21.22 18.86 25.02
N ALA A 79 21.49 17.61 24.63
CA ALA A 79 22.75 16.96 25.02
C ALA A 79 23.98 17.64 24.39
N VAL A 80 23.88 18.11 23.16
CA VAL A 80 24.98 18.86 22.49
C VAL A 80 25.13 20.27 23.09
N ASP A 81 24.01 20.94 23.38
CA ASP A 81 24.02 22.30 23.98
C ASP A 81 24.78 22.34 25.31
N THR A 82 24.70 21.28 26.11
CA THR A 82 25.47 21.17 27.34
C THR A 82 27.01 21.04 27.17
N GLN A 83 27.47 20.84 25.93
CA GLN A 83 28.89 20.62 25.59
C GLN A 83 29.51 21.77 24.78
N THR A 84 28.71 22.70 24.33
CA THR A 84 29.14 23.70 23.34
C THR A 84 28.76 25.10 23.82
N ASP A 85 29.69 26.02 23.77
CA ASP A 85 29.49 27.41 24.20
C ASP A 85 28.81 28.29 23.14
N SER A 86 28.70 27.80 21.89
CA SER A 86 28.16 28.54 20.75
C SER A 86 26.89 27.87 20.22
N HIS A 87 25.77 28.58 20.27
CA HIS A 87 24.46 28.11 19.72
C HIS A 87 24.52 27.69 18.24
N TRP A 88 25.37 28.34 17.43
CA TRP A 88 25.52 27.98 16.03
C TRP A 88 26.20 26.60 15.85
N GLN A 89 27.25 26.34 16.64
CA GLN A 89 27.93 25.04 16.63
C GLN A 89 27.04 23.96 17.20
N THR A 90 26.29 24.19 18.27
CA THR A 90 25.27 23.28 18.80
C THR A 90 24.30 22.86 17.72
N THR A 91 23.73 23.83 17.00
CA THR A 91 22.74 23.58 15.96
C THR A 91 23.32 22.72 14.82
N LEU A 92 24.49 23.05 14.30
CA LEU A 92 25.15 22.31 13.23
C LEU A 92 25.45 20.86 13.63
N ILE A 93 26.01 20.66 14.82
CA ILE A 93 26.39 19.33 15.32
C ILE A 93 25.11 18.49 15.55
N ALA A 94 24.10 19.07 16.21
CA ALA A 94 22.84 18.38 16.46
C ALA A 94 22.13 17.97 15.16
N VAL A 95 22.06 18.86 14.17
CA VAL A 95 21.49 18.56 12.87
C VAL A 95 22.27 17.45 12.16
N ALA A 96 23.61 17.52 12.13
CA ALA A 96 24.44 16.50 11.50
C ALA A 96 24.22 15.11 12.14
N ILE A 97 24.18 15.04 13.48
CA ILE A 97 23.90 13.80 14.21
C ILE A 97 22.48 13.30 13.86
N MET A 98 21.48 14.17 13.87
CA MET A 98 20.10 13.80 13.60
C MET A 98 19.89 13.33 12.16
N VAL A 99 20.52 13.97 11.16
CA VAL A 99 20.48 13.51 9.77
C VAL A 99 21.03 12.09 9.67
N LEU A 100 22.16 11.80 10.32
CA LEU A 100 22.76 10.47 10.32
C LEU A 100 21.84 9.42 10.98
N ILE A 101 21.31 9.73 12.16
CA ILE A 101 20.39 8.86 12.91
C ILE A 101 19.12 8.61 12.10
N SER A 102 18.46 9.67 11.62
CA SER A 102 17.21 9.54 10.88
C SER A 102 17.41 8.80 9.55
N PHE A 103 18.48 9.06 8.83
CA PHE A 103 18.73 8.40 7.55
C PHE A 103 19.07 6.91 7.74
N VAL A 104 20.02 6.59 8.63
CA VAL A 104 20.51 5.21 8.76
C VAL A 104 19.60 4.38 9.66
N LEU A 105 19.31 4.87 10.88
CA LEU A 105 18.61 4.09 11.90
C LEU A 105 17.09 4.12 11.80
N VAL A 106 16.51 5.12 11.13
CA VAL A 106 15.05 5.20 10.98
C VAL A 106 14.62 5.06 9.52
N GLY A 107 15.43 5.54 8.58
CA GLY A 107 15.12 5.52 7.14
C GLY A 107 15.44 4.21 6.46
N VAL A 108 16.69 3.77 6.49
CA VAL A 108 17.16 2.64 5.65
C VAL A 108 17.06 1.28 6.34
N SER A 109 17.71 1.16 7.50
CA SER A 109 17.85 -0.13 8.20
C SER A 109 16.52 -0.79 8.59
N PRO A 110 15.57 -0.09 9.25
CA PRO A 110 14.32 -0.72 9.66
C PRO A 110 13.42 -1.08 8.47
N ARG A 111 13.43 -0.27 7.41
CA ARG A 111 12.69 -0.59 6.19
C ARG A 111 13.22 -1.85 5.51
N THR A 112 14.53 -2.03 5.49
CA THR A 112 15.17 -3.25 4.97
C THR A 112 14.79 -4.46 5.83
N LEU A 113 14.85 -4.34 7.15
CA LEU A 113 14.44 -5.39 8.08
C LEU A 113 12.96 -5.77 7.90
N GLY A 114 12.07 -4.77 7.82
CA GLY A 114 10.64 -4.99 7.59
C GLY A 114 10.33 -5.66 6.25
N ARG A 115 11.15 -5.40 5.21
CA ARG A 115 11.02 -6.06 3.90
C ARG A 115 11.50 -7.50 3.90
N GLN A 116 12.61 -7.78 4.56
CA GLN A 116 13.22 -9.11 4.57
C GLN A 116 12.49 -10.09 5.47
N HIS A 117 11.90 -9.61 6.57
CA HIS A 117 11.28 -10.44 7.60
C HIS A 117 9.82 -10.04 7.86
N VAL A 118 9.02 -9.91 6.77
CA VAL A 118 7.62 -9.42 6.83
C VAL A 118 6.80 -10.17 7.87
N ASP A 119 6.81 -11.51 7.85
CA ASP A 119 6.00 -12.34 8.73
C ASP A 119 6.37 -12.13 10.22
N THR A 120 7.66 -12.25 10.52
CA THR A 120 8.13 -12.16 11.91
C THR A 120 7.91 -10.79 12.49
N VAL A 121 8.27 -9.73 11.73
CA VAL A 121 8.12 -8.34 12.17
C VAL A 121 6.64 -7.99 12.33
N SER A 122 5.78 -8.39 11.38
CA SER A 122 4.34 -8.12 11.46
C SER A 122 3.68 -8.81 12.65
N LEU A 123 4.01 -10.09 12.90
CA LEU A 123 3.45 -10.84 14.03
C LEU A 123 3.86 -10.24 15.39
N LEU A 124 5.12 -9.79 15.52
CA LEU A 124 5.62 -9.15 16.74
C LEU A 124 5.07 -7.72 16.91
N ALA A 125 4.95 -6.98 15.82
CA ALA A 125 4.47 -5.60 15.84
C ALA A 125 2.95 -5.50 16.03
N ALA A 126 2.16 -6.43 15.50
CA ALA A 126 0.70 -6.35 15.49
C ALA A 126 0.08 -6.14 16.88
N PRO A 127 0.43 -6.87 17.94
CA PRO A 127 -0.12 -6.63 19.26
C PRO A 127 0.32 -5.27 19.83
N ILE A 128 1.55 -4.84 19.56
CA ILE A 128 2.11 -3.56 20.04
C ILE A 128 1.37 -2.40 19.35
N VAL A 129 1.20 -2.43 18.04
CA VAL A 129 0.50 -1.40 17.28
C VAL A 129 -1.00 -1.36 17.65
N THR A 130 -1.61 -2.53 17.93
CA THR A 130 -2.99 -2.59 18.40
C THR A 130 -3.15 -1.93 19.77
N MET A 131 -2.20 -2.16 20.69
CA MET A 131 -2.19 -1.50 21.99
C MET A 131 -1.92 0.02 21.85
N LEU A 132 -0.99 0.40 20.99
CA LEU A 132 -0.67 1.79 20.72
C LEU A 132 -1.87 2.56 20.15
N ARG A 133 -2.69 1.91 19.32
CA ARG A 133 -3.94 2.47 18.79
C ARG A 133 -4.92 2.84 19.90
N LEU A 134 -4.97 2.09 20.98
CA LEU A 134 -5.87 2.39 22.10
C LEU A 134 -5.50 3.71 22.76
N VAL A 135 -4.20 4.00 22.88
CA VAL A 135 -3.70 5.20 23.56
C VAL A 135 -3.57 6.39 22.60
N LEU A 136 -2.94 6.20 21.45
CA LEU A 136 -2.62 7.27 20.50
C LEU A 136 -3.69 7.44 19.39
N GLY A 137 -4.65 6.51 19.26
CA GLY A 137 -5.66 6.54 18.21
C GLY A 137 -6.45 7.85 18.12
N PRO A 138 -6.95 8.42 19.22
CA PRO A 138 -7.65 9.70 19.21
C PRO A 138 -6.79 10.84 18.65
N PHE A 139 -5.51 10.91 19.02
CA PHE A 139 -4.56 11.92 18.55
C PHE A 139 -4.20 11.72 17.08
N ALA A 140 -3.90 10.50 16.66
CA ALA A 140 -3.62 10.18 15.27
C ALA A 140 -4.81 10.52 14.37
N LYS A 141 -6.04 10.18 14.78
CA LYS A 141 -7.26 10.52 14.04
C LYS A 141 -7.43 12.03 13.89
N LEU A 142 -7.20 12.80 14.94
CA LEU A 142 -7.27 14.25 14.90
C LEU A 142 -6.28 14.83 13.89
N LEU A 143 -5.03 14.35 13.88
CA LEU A 143 -4.00 14.81 12.95
C LEU A 143 -4.29 14.43 11.51
N VAL A 144 -4.84 13.23 11.26
CA VAL A 144 -5.30 12.81 9.92
C VAL A 144 -6.40 13.74 9.42
N VAL A 145 -7.36 14.13 10.27
CA VAL A 145 -8.39 15.11 9.91
C VAL A 145 -7.78 16.46 9.55
N PHE A 146 -6.82 16.94 10.32
CA PHE A 146 -6.08 18.17 9.99
C PHE A 146 -5.29 18.04 8.68
N GLY A 147 -4.61 16.94 8.47
CA GLY A 147 -3.87 16.66 7.23
C GLY A 147 -4.79 16.69 6.00
N ASN A 148 -5.95 16.04 6.09
CA ASN A 148 -6.95 16.05 5.05
C ASN A 148 -7.57 17.44 4.80
N ALA A 149 -7.70 18.27 5.85
CA ALA A 149 -8.19 19.65 5.71
C ALA A 149 -7.18 20.56 4.98
N VAL A 150 -5.88 20.29 5.10
CA VAL A 150 -4.81 21.03 4.42
C VAL A 150 -4.56 20.54 2.99
N THR A 151 -4.92 19.27 2.70
CA THR A 151 -4.73 18.68 1.38
C THR A 151 -6.05 18.68 0.61
N PRO A 152 -6.29 19.64 -0.31
CA PRO A 152 -7.50 19.62 -1.13
C PRO A 152 -7.41 18.45 -2.12
N GLY A 153 -8.23 17.44 -1.91
CA GLY A 153 -8.35 16.26 -2.78
C GLY A 153 -9.42 15.31 -2.26
N ARG A 154 -10.00 14.49 -3.15
CA ARG A 154 -10.79 13.34 -2.73
C ARG A 154 -9.84 12.40 -2.00
N GLY A 155 -10.10 12.15 -0.70
CA GLY A 155 -9.36 11.17 0.08
C GLY A 155 -9.24 9.85 -0.68
N TYR A 156 -8.23 9.06 -0.36
CA TYR A 156 -7.97 7.76 -0.96
C TYR A 156 -9.28 7.01 -1.20
N ALA A 157 -9.60 6.74 -2.46
CA ALA A 157 -10.66 5.81 -2.80
C ALA A 157 -10.26 4.46 -2.17
N GLU A 158 -11.13 3.93 -1.31
CA GLU A 158 -10.90 2.65 -0.64
C GLU A 158 -10.86 1.54 -1.68
N GLY A 159 -9.66 1.07 -2.00
CA GLY A 159 -9.44 -0.06 -2.90
C GLY A 159 -7.96 -0.22 -3.25
N PRO A 160 -7.52 -1.45 -3.57
CA PRO A 160 -6.15 -1.69 -4.02
C PRO A 160 -5.87 -1.04 -5.39
N PHE A 161 -6.92 -0.60 -6.12
CA PHE A 161 -6.83 0.04 -7.42
C PHE A 161 -7.73 1.28 -7.44
N ALA A 162 -7.16 2.46 -7.67
CA ALA A 162 -7.90 3.71 -7.74
C ALA A 162 -8.56 3.92 -9.14
N SER A 163 -8.06 3.20 -10.17
CA SER A 163 -8.57 3.30 -11.54
C SER A 163 -8.27 2.03 -12.35
N GLU A 164 -9.01 1.85 -13.46
CA GLU A 164 -8.74 0.82 -14.46
C GLU A 164 -7.33 0.99 -15.08
N ALA A 165 -6.87 2.23 -15.24
CA ALA A 165 -5.53 2.52 -15.73
C ALA A 165 -4.44 1.93 -14.83
N GLU A 166 -4.55 2.06 -13.50
CA GLU A 166 -3.62 1.42 -12.56
C GLU A 166 -3.63 -0.11 -12.65
N LEU A 167 -4.80 -0.70 -12.93
CA LEU A 167 -4.89 -2.15 -13.11
C LEU A 167 -4.22 -2.57 -14.42
N ARG A 168 -4.33 -1.79 -15.50
CA ARG A 168 -3.62 -2.02 -16.76
C ARG A 168 -2.11 -1.94 -16.56
N ASP A 169 -1.60 -0.91 -15.86
CA ASP A 169 -0.17 -0.76 -15.54
C ASP A 169 0.37 -1.96 -14.75
N LEU A 170 -0.43 -2.53 -13.84
CA LEU A 170 -0.02 -3.73 -13.09
C LEU A 170 0.02 -4.99 -13.95
N VAL A 171 -0.89 -5.12 -14.92
CA VAL A 171 -0.87 -6.21 -15.90
C VAL A 171 0.37 -6.11 -16.79
N ASP A 172 0.72 -4.89 -17.23
CA ASP A 172 1.91 -4.63 -18.02
C ASP A 172 3.19 -4.98 -17.23
N LEU A 173 3.27 -4.53 -15.99
CA LEU A 173 4.39 -4.86 -15.10
C LEU A 173 4.50 -6.39 -14.85
N ALA A 174 3.38 -7.09 -14.73
CA ALA A 174 3.37 -8.55 -14.58
C ALA A 174 3.88 -9.26 -15.84
N GLY A 175 3.57 -8.74 -17.03
CA GLY A 175 4.10 -9.22 -18.31
C GLY A 175 5.62 -8.96 -18.43
N GLU A 176 6.09 -7.74 -18.12
CA GLU A 176 7.52 -7.39 -18.13
C GLU A 176 8.35 -8.25 -17.17
N THR A 177 7.79 -8.61 -16.02
CA THR A 177 8.46 -9.46 -15.03
C THR A 177 8.26 -10.96 -15.28
N SER A 178 7.64 -11.34 -16.40
CA SER A 178 7.36 -12.74 -16.78
C SER A 178 6.55 -13.52 -15.73
N VAL A 179 5.71 -12.84 -14.97
CA VAL A 179 4.74 -13.45 -14.03
C VAL A 179 3.54 -14.00 -14.79
N ILE A 180 3.18 -13.34 -15.91
CA ILE A 180 2.17 -13.78 -16.86
C ILE A 180 2.78 -13.89 -18.25
N GLU A 181 2.24 -14.78 -19.10
CA GLU A 181 2.67 -14.94 -20.49
C GLU A 181 2.12 -13.81 -21.38
N ALA A 182 2.81 -13.51 -22.49
CA ALA A 182 2.41 -12.45 -23.40
C ALA A 182 0.98 -12.66 -23.94
N GLY A 183 0.58 -13.90 -24.19
CA GLY A 183 -0.79 -14.23 -24.64
C GLY A 183 -1.86 -14.01 -23.57
N GLU A 184 -1.51 -14.24 -22.30
CA GLU A 184 -2.39 -13.96 -21.16
C GLU A 184 -2.58 -12.45 -20.95
N GLN A 185 -1.49 -11.68 -21.09
CA GLN A 185 -1.52 -10.22 -21.02
C GLN A 185 -2.43 -9.64 -22.11
N GLU A 186 -2.28 -10.08 -23.37
CA GLU A 186 -3.11 -9.63 -24.49
C GLU A 186 -4.60 -9.98 -24.27
N MET A 187 -4.88 -11.15 -23.71
CA MET A 187 -6.25 -11.56 -23.38
C MET A 187 -6.87 -10.65 -22.31
N ILE A 188 -6.11 -10.28 -21.28
CA ILE A 188 -6.60 -9.34 -20.24
C ILE A 188 -6.88 -7.97 -20.83
N HIS A 189 -6.01 -7.45 -21.71
CA HIS A 189 -6.25 -6.18 -22.40
C HIS A 189 -7.52 -6.23 -23.26
N SER A 190 -7.74 -7.33 -23.97
CA SER A 190 -8.96 -7.52 -24.79
C SER A 190 -10.24 -7.50 -23.94
N ILE A 191 -10.18 -7.98 -22.68
CA ILE A 191 -11.33 -7.90 -21.75
C ILE A 191 -11.64 -6.45 -21.37
N PHE A 192 -10.63 -5.61 -21.15
CA PHE A 192 -10.83 -4.19 -20.88
C PHE A 192 -11.44 -3.46 -22.08
N GLU A 193 -10.95 -3.74 -23.30
CA GLU A 193 -11.48 -3.17 -24.54
C GLU A 193 -12.94 -3.59 -24.78
N LEU A 194 -13.29 -4.83 -24.43
CA LEU A 194 -14.66 -5.31 -24.54
C LEU A 194 -15.64 -4.52 -23.66
N GLY A 195 -15.19 -4.08 -22.49
CA GLY A 195 -16.00 -3.26 -21.58
C GLY A 195 -16.39 -1.90 -22.17
N ASP A 196 -15.53 -1.32 -23.00
CA ASP A 196 -15.75 -0.03 -23.66
C ASP A 196 -16.49 -0.17 -25.02
N THR A 197 -16.58 -1.41 -25.56
CA THR A 197 -17.17 -1.68 -26.87
C THR A 197 -18.69 -1.56 -26.81
N VAL A 198 -19.28 -0.71 -27.65
CA VAL A 198 -20.73 -0.59 -27.75
C VAL A 198 -21.29 -1.55 -28.81
N ALA A 199 -22.51 -2.03 -28.58
CA ALA A 199 -23.17 -2.99 -29.48
C ALA A 199 -23.19 -2.54 -30.97
N ARG A 200 -23.24 -1.23 -31.22
CA ARG A 200 -23.19 -0.63 -32.54
C ARG A 200 -21.89 -0.93 -33.30
N GLU A 201 -20.77 -1.11 -32.60
CA GLU A 201 -19.46 -1.37 -33.21
C GLU A 201 -19.31 -2.83 -33.68
N VAL A 202 -19.98 -3.74 -33.00
CA VAL A 202 -19.91 -5.18 -33.28
C VAL A 202 -21.13 -5.72 -34.06
N MET A 203 -22.23 -4.95 -34.18
CA MET A 203 -23.40 -5.38 -34.87
C MET A 203 -23.26 -5.21 -36.39
N VAL A 204 -23.86 -6.10 -37.15
CA VAL A 204 -24.02 -5.93 -38.61
C VAL A 204 -25.09 -4.89 -38.88
N PRO A 205 -24.78 -3.80 -39.62
CA PRO A 205 -25.78 -2.82 -40.00
C PRO A 205 -26.92 -3.47 -40.78
N ARG A 206 -28.15 -2.95 -40.62
CA ARG A 206 -29.33 -3.53 -41.26
C ARG A 206 -29.24 -3.69 -42.79
N PRO A 207 -28.61 -2.78 -43.55
CA PRO A 207 -28.41 -2.95 -44.99
C PRO A 207 -27.54 -4.15 -45.37
N ASP A 208 -26.61 -4.53 -44.49
CA ASP A 208 -25.61 -5.59 -44.72
C ASP A 208 -26.07 -6.94 -44.17
N MET A 209 -27.21 -6.96 -43.45
CA MET A 209 -27.79 -8.20 -42.92
C MET A 209 -28.37 -9.06 -44.01
N VAL A 210 -27.93 -10.33 -44.05
CA VAL A 210 -28.57 -11.32 -44.92
C VAL A 210 -29.88 -11.78 -44.29
N THR A 211 -30.98 -11.45 -44.91
CA THR A 211 -32.34 -11.75 -44.40
C THR A 211 -33.13 -12.60 -45.38
N THR A 212 -34.07 -13.39 -44.86
CA THR A 212 -35.01 -14.16 -45.68
C THR A 212 -36.44 -13.82 -45.27
N HIS A 213 -37.37 -13.87 -46.25
CA HIS A 213 -38.79 -13.70 -45.96
C HIS A 213 -39.32 -14.89 -45.16
N ARG A 214 -40.25 -14.63 -44.24
CA ARG A 214 -40.84 -15.66 -43.35
C ARG A 214 -41.61 -16.74 -44.14
N ASP A 215 -42.06 -16.42 -45.35
CA ASP A 215 -42.85 -17.33 -46.20
C ASP A 215 -41.98 -18.27 -47.07
N LYS A 216 -40.64 -18.14 -46.94
CA LYS A 216 -39.70 -19.01 -47.64
C LYS A 216 -39.60 -20.37 -46.94
N THR A 217 -39.42 -21.43 -47.71
CA THR A 217 -39.25 -22.77 -47.18
C THR A 217 -37.87 -22.92 -46.50
N LEU A 218 -37.79 -23.89 -45.60
CA LEU A 218 -36.53 -24.23 -44.90
C LEU A 218 -35.37 -24.53 -45.86
N ARG A 219 -35.69 -25.22 -46.99
CA ARG A 219 -34.71 -25.53 -48.02
C ARG A 219 -34.16 -24.26 -48.69
N GLN A 220 -35.00 -23.26 -48.93
CA GLN A 220 -34.59 -21.96 -49.51
C GLN A 220 -33.74 -21.17 -48.51
N ALA A 221 -34.09 -21.17 -47.24
CA ALA A 221 -33.30 -20.56 -46.19
C ALA A 221 -31.91 -21.21 -46.09
N MET A 222 -31.85 -22.55 -46.07
CA MET A 222 -30.60 -23.30 -46.01
C MET A 222 -29.70 -23.02 -47.24
N SER A 223 -30.28 -22.91 -48.44
CA SER A 223 -29.49 -22.53 -49.61
C SER A 223 -28.96 -21.09 -49.57
N LEU A 224 -29.62 -20.19 -48.84
CA LEU A 224 -29.16 -18.83 -48.60
C LEU A 224 -27.99 -18.83 -47.60
N PHE A 225 -28.10 -19.55 -46.52
CA PHE A 225 -26.99 -19.70 -45.55
C PHE A 225 -25.71 -20.26 -46.19
N LEU A 226 -25.83 -21.34 -46.97
CA LEU A 226 -24.69 -21.93 -47.65
C LEU A 226 -24.01 -20.98 -48.66
N ARG A 227 -24.77 -20.07 -49.28
CA ARG A 227 -24.22 -19.09 -50.24
C ARG A 227 -23.68 -17.84 -49.57
N SER A 228 -24.26 -17.42 -48.46
CA SER A 228 -23.84 -16.19 -47.77
C SER A 228 -22.63 -16.40 -46.86
N GLY A 229 -22.35 -17.64 -46.45
CA GLY A 229 -21.27 -17.95 -45.54
C GLY A 229 -21.53 -17.54 -44.07
N PHE A 230 -22.75 -17.04 -43.78
CA PHE A 230 -23.15 -16.74 -42.38
C PHE A 230 -23.83 -17.95 -41.75
N SER A 231 -23.53 -18.13 -40.46
CA SER A 231 -24.13 -19.19 -39.63
C SER A 231 -25.22 -18.64 -38.71
#